data_3ad9e1e599440a1fa228e3403105ab6c
#
_entry.id   3ad9e1e599440a1fa228e3403105ab6c
#
_cell.length_a   1.000
_cell.length_b   1.000
_cell.length_c   1.000
_cell.angle_alpha   90.00
_cell.angle_beta   90.00
_cell.angle_gamma   90.00
#
_symmetry.space_group_name_H-M   'P 1'
#
loop_
_entity.id
_entity.type
_entity.pdbx_description
1 polymer ?
#
loop_
_entity_poly.entity_id
_entity_poly.type
_entity_poly.pdbx_seq_one_letter_code
_entity_poly.pdbx_strand_id
1 'polypeptide(L)' 'MSDKPRKVKLNKKDSQLLIRISTGEREQFVQLCEQLDTTAAREIRQFIRKFIKKHGPSDPPQ' A
#
# COMPACT_ATOMS: atom_id res chain seq x y z
N MET A 1 12.49 -22.93 -3.62
CA MET A 1 12.24 -22.64 -3.68
C MET A 1 11.58 -22.12 -3.75
N SER A 2 11.35 -21.87 -3.75
CA SER A 2 10.78 -21.47 -3.81
C SER A 2 10.19 -20.83 -4.09
N ASP A 3 9.99 -20.39 -4.33
CA ASP A 3 9.44 -19.76 -4.58
C ASP A 3 8.82 -19.43 -5.31
N LYS A 4 8.24 -19.48 -5.71
CA LYS A 4 7.65 -19.26 -6.40
C LYS A 4 6.78 -18.64 -6.63
N PRO A 5 6.55 -18.36 -7.25
CA PRO A 5 5.81 -17.56 -7.51
C PRO A 5 4.59 -17.78 -7.86
N ARG A 6 3.96 -17.79 -8.02
CA ARG A 6 2.91 -18.04 -8.23
C ARG A 6 2.09 -17.07 -8.44
N LYS A 7 1.09 -17.09 -8.82
CA LYS A 7 0.27 -16.16 -9.01
C LYS A 7 -0.17 -15.58 -7.82
N VAL A 8 0.00 -14.37 -7.57
CA VAL A 8 -0.41 -13.74 -6.43
C VAL A 8 -1.66 -13.00 -6.68
N LYS A 9 -2.66 -13.14 -5.88
CA LYS A 9 -3.86 -12.43 -6.09
C LYS A 9 -3.71 -11.07 -5.53
N LEU A 10 -4.07 -10.08 -6.26
CA LEU A 10 -3.84 -8.73 -5.87
C LEU A 10 -4.58 -8.33 -4.62
N ASN A 11 -5.72 -8.89 -4.37
CA ASN A 11 -6.45 -8.49 -3.20
C ASN A 11 -6.15 -9.37 -2.01
N LYS A 12 -5.19 -10.24 -2.10
CA LYS A 12 -4.84 -11.06 -1.00
C LYS A 12 -3.77 -10.39 -0.21
N LYS A 13 -3.92 -10.27 1.07
CA LYS A 13 -2.97 -9.54 1.88
C LYS A 13 -2.01 -10.47 2.57
N ASP A 14 -1.11 -11.03 1.83
CA ASP A 14 -0.17 -11.98 2.36
C ASP A 14 1.26 -11.45 2.39
N SER A 15 1.45 -10.16 2.27
CA SER A 15 2.77 -9.55 2.35
C SER A 15 2.69 -8.27 3.12
N GLN A 16 3.83 -7.79 3.55
CA GLN A 16 3.90 -6.56 4.28
C GLN A 16 4.89 -5.62 3.65
N LEU A 17 4.65 -4.34 3.79
CA LEU A 17 5.57 -3.32 3.34
C LEU A 17 6.02 -2.57 4.57
N LEU A 18 7.31 -2.54 4.82
CA LEU A 18 7.83 -1.89 5.99
C LEU A 18 8.54 -0.63 5.57
N ILE A 19 8.13 0.49 6.12
CA ILE A 19 8.70 1.77 5.77
C ILE A 19 9.20 2.46 7.02
N ARG A 20 10.38 3.03 6.94
CA ARG A 20 10.94 3.73 8.07
C ARG A 20 10.77 5.22 7.88
N ILE A 21 10.13 5.85 8.83
CA ILE A 21 9.95 7.30 8.78
C ILE A 21 10.12 7.80 10.21
N SER A 22 10.26 9.08 10.38
CA SER A 22 10.43 9.62 11.71
C SER A 22 9.14 9.50 12.49
N THR A 23 9.27 9.47 13.80
CA THR A 23 8.10 9.38 14.67
C THR A 23 7.19 10.57 14.44
N GLY A 24 7.76 11.75 14.27
CA GLY A 24 6.95 12.93 14.07
C GLY A 24 6.12 12.86 12.80
N GLU A 25 6.72 12.40 11.71
CA GLU A 25 6.00 12.27 10.46
C GLU A 25 4.91 11.22 10.58
N ARG A 26 5.21 10.13 11.25
CA ARG A 26 4.24 9.09 11.40
C ARG A 26 3.02 9.57 12.18
N GLU A 27 3.26 10.26 13.27
CA GLU A 27 2.17 10.75 14.08
C GLU A 27 1.35 11.80 13.36
N GLN A 28 2.01 12.67 12.62
CA GLN A 28 1.31 13.68 11.87
C GLN A 28 0.42 13.04 10.81
N PHE A 29 0.94 12.04 10.13
CA PHE A 29 0.19 11.35 9.10
C PHE A 29 -1.03 10.65 9.70
N VAL A 30 -0.85 9.95 10.82
CA VAL A 30 -1.94 9.25 11.44
C VAL A 30 -3.01 10.21 11.93
N GLN A 31 -2.60 11.32 12.51
CA GLN A 31 -3.57 12.30 12.98
C GLN A 31 -4.37 12.90 11.84
N LEU A 32 -3.71 13.20 10.75
CA LEU A 32 -4.41 13.74 9.59
C LEU A 32 -5.39 12.73 9.02
N CYS A 33 -5.01 11.47 9.01
CA CYS A 33 -5.93 10.44 8.54
C CYS A 33 -7.16 10.39 9.42
N GLU A 34 -6.98 10.53 10.73
CA GLU A 34 -8.11 10.50 11.61
C GLU A 34 -9.03 11.69 11.37
N GLN A 35 -8.46 12.85 11.12
CA GLN A 35 -9.26 14.02 10.82
C GLN A 35 -10.05 13.85 9.53
N LEU A 36 -9.50 13.12 8.60
CA LEU A 36 -10.18 12.88 7.33
C LEU A 36 -11.03 11.62 7.34
N ASP A 37 -11.16 11.04 8.52
CA ASP A 37 -12.00 9.85 8.67
C ASP A 37 -11.51 8.68 7.83
N THR A 38 -10.22 8.48 7.81
CA THR A 38 -9.64 7.37 7.09
C THR A 38 -8.53 6.78 7.95
N THR A 39 -7.80 5.83 7.45
CA THR A 39 -6.70 5.22 8.19
C THR A 39 -5.44 5.29 7.37
N ALA A 40 -4.31 5.20 8.05
CA ALA A 40 -3.02 5.24 7.37
C ALA A 40 -2.90 4.08 6.40
N ALA A 41 -3.30 2.89 6.81
CA ALA A 41 -3.19 1.74 5.94
C ALA A 41 -4.04 1.90 4.69
N ARG A 42 -5.22 2.44 4.85
CA ARG A 42 -6.11 2.63 3.71
C ARG A 42 -5.51 3.62 2.72
N GLU A 43 -4.96 4.71 3.22
CA GLU A 43 -4.39 5.73 2.35
C GLU A 43 -3.16 5.21 1.63
N ILE A 44 -2.35 4.43 2.32
CA ILE A 44 -1.15 3.88 1.70
C ILE A 44 -1.53 2.88 0.64
N ARG A 45 -2.51 2.02 0.90
CA ARG A 45 -2.93 1.07 -0.10
C ARG A 45 -3.50 1.75 -1.33
N GLN A 46 -4.24 2.82 -1.13
CA GLN A 46 -4.78 3.55 -2.26
C GLN A 46 -3.67 4.19 -3.08
N PHE A 47 -2.67 4.73 -2.41
CA PHE A 47 -1.54 5.30 -3.13
C PHE A 47 -0.83 4.24 -3.95
N ILE A 48 -0.61 3.07 -3.37
CA ILE A 48 0.07 2.00 -4.05
C ILE A 48 -0.71 1.57 -5.29
N ARG A 49 -2.01 1.40 -5.16
CA ARG A 49 -2.81 1.00 -6.29
C ARG A 49 -2.78 2.02 -7.40
N LYS A 50 -2.87 3.29 -7.05
CA LYS A 50 -2.83 4.34 -8.06
C LYS A 50 -1.48 4.41 -8.72
N PHE A 51 -0.44 4.22 -7.95
CA PHE A 51 0.91 4.28 -8.48
C PHE A 51 1.15 3.14 -9.46
N ILE A 52 0.71 1.94 -9.11
CA ILE A 52 0.86 0.81 -9.98
C ILE A 52 0.07 1.01 -11.25
N LYS A 53 -1.14 1.53 -11.13
CA LYS A 53 -1.97 1.74 -12.28
C LYS A 53 -1.35 2.76 -13.22
N LYS A 54 -0.70 3.76 -12.66
CA LYS A 54 -0.15 4.83 -13.49
C LYS A 54 1.19 4.44 -14.09
N HIS A 55 2.02 3.74 -13.35
CA HIS A 55 3.39 3.49 -13.79
C HIS A 55 3.71 2.03 -14.04
N GLY A 56 2.85 1.14 -13.68
CA GLY A 56 3.11 -0.28 -13.82
C GLY A 56 2.84 -0.80 -15.19
N PRO A 57 2.73 -2.09 -15.36
CA PRO A 57 2.48 -2.69 -16.66
C PRO A 57 1.15 -2.21 -17.14
N SER A 58 1.04 -2.06 -18.36
CA SER A 58 -0.17 -1.55 -18.93
C SER A 58 -1.32 -2.41 -18.66
N ASP A 59 -1.16 -3.69 -18.42
CA ASP A 59 -2.22 -4.52 -18.30
C ASP A 59 -2.78 -4.56 -16.98
N PRO A 60 -3.89 -4.09 -16.71
CA PRO A 60 -4.45 -4.08 -15.43
C PRO A 60 -4.85 -5.40 -15.07
N PRO A 61 -4.54 -5.79 -14.03
CA PRO A 61 -4.94 -7.06 -13.63
C PRO A 61 -6.32 -7.05 -13.34
N GLN A 62 -6.83 -6.59 -13.23
CA GLN A 62 -8.05 -6.70 -13.02
C GLN A 62 -8.46 -7.25 -12.28
#